data_978ce011dcc2334c8cfda8720a540864
#
_entry.id   978ce011dcc2334c8cfda8720a540864
#
_cell.length_a   1.000
_cell.length_b   1.000
_cell.length_c   1.000
_cell.angle_alpha   90.00
_cell.angle_beta   90.00
_cell.angle_gamma   90.00
#
_symmetry.space_group_name_H-M   'P 1'
#
loop_
_entity.id
_entity.type
_entity.pdbx_description
1 polymer ?
#
loop_
_entity_poly.entity_id
_entity_poly.type
_entity_poly.pdbx_seq_one_letter_code
_entity_poly.pdbx_strand_id
1 'polypeptide(L)'
;HGDAGPASRFAMQVKPGDLLAISGPGGPDPMLQPARHYYMVGDLTSLPAISAMAEVMPAEARGHIALLVPHQEDVQDLSLPEGVSLRWFVGTPDQTGPLVEHFTTLPMAAEGSYFWFGGEEGLVVPLRRHVRRALEVDRSQVYAVPYWRSGKDEDAYHQDRHVVMDS
;
A
#
# COMPACT_ATOMS: atom_id res chain seq x y z
N HIS A 1 17.45 5.29 1.04
CA HIS A 1 18.46 4.28 1.45
C HIS A 1 19.89 4.65 1.02
N GLY A 2 20.09 5.72 0.24
CA GLY A 2 21.42 6.07 -0.28
C GLY A 2 22.06 4.90 -1.03
N ASP A 3 23.36 4.67 -0.82
CA ASP A 3 24.12 3.57 -1.42
C ASP A 3 24.24 2.31 -0.53
N ALA A 4 23.50 2.25 0.55
CA ALA A 4 23.64 1.19 1.56
C ALA A 4 23.22 -0.20 1.03
N GLY A 5 22.28 -0.27 0.09
CA GLY A 5 21.76 -1.54 -0.45
C GLY A 5 22.24 -1.85 -1.88
N PRO A 6 22.27 -3.14 -2.29
CA PRO A 6 22.67 -3.51 -3.65
C PRO A 6 21.72 -2.93 -4.73
N ALA A 7 20.42 -2.95 -4.49
CA ALA A 7 19.43 -2.38 -5.42
C ALA A 7 19.55 -0.87 -5.55
N SER A 8 19.76 -0.15 -4.43
CA SER A 8 19.97 1.29 -4.44
C SER A 8 21.25 1.67 -5.18
N ARG A 9 22.35 0.94 -4.94
CA ARG A 9 23.61 1.15 -5.70
C ARG A 9 23.43 0.91 -7.20
N PHE A 10 22.73 -0.17 -7.56
CA PHE A 10 22.41 -0.45 -8.96
C PHE A 10 21.61 0.70 -9.57
N ALA A 11 20.52 1.12 -8.93
CA ALA A 11 19.67 2.21 -9.43
C ALA A 11 20.41 3.54 -9.65
N MET A 12 21.42 3.85 -8.80
CA MET A 12 22.23 5.07 -8.95
C MET A 12 23.30 4.96 -10.04
N GLN A 13 23.70 3.75 -10.44
CA GLN A 13 24.84 3.52 -11.33
C GLN A 13 24.44 2.97 -12.70
N VAL A 14 23.22 2.43 -12.84
CA VAL A 14 22.73 1.79 -14.06
C VAL A 14 22.76 2.72 -15.26
N LYS A 15 23.18 2.17 -16.39
CA LYS A 15 23.27 2.86 -17.69
C LYS A 15 22.47 2.10 -18.74
N PRO A 16 22.04 2.77 -19.81
CA PRO A 16 21.45 2.07 -20.96
C PRO A 16 22.37 0.97 -21.50
N GLY A 17 21.85 -0.25 -21.57
CA GLY A 17 22.59 -1.45 -21.98
C GLY A 17 22.99 -2.38 -20.84
N ASP A 18 22.87 -1.95 -19.57
CA ASP A 18 23.07 -2.83 -18.42
C ASP A 18 21.94 -3.85 -18.32
N LEU A 19 22.25 -5.06 -17.88
CA LEU A 19 21.30 -6.15 -17.74
C LEU A 19 20.75 -6.22 -16.33
N LEU A 20 19.42 -6.33 -16.23
CA LEU A 20 18.71 -6.56 -14.98
C LEU A 20 17.79 -7.78 -15.14
N ALA A 21 17.88 -8.72 -14.21
CA ALA A 21 16.90 -9.79 -14.12
C ALA A 21 15.69 -9.31 -13.32
N ILE A 22 14.49 -9.50 -13.85
CA ILE A 22 13.22 -9.13 -13.21
C ILE A 22 12.37 -10.39 -13.10
N SER A 23 11.87 -10.69 -11.89
CA SER A 23 10.79 -11.65 -11.71
C SER A 23 9.44 -10.95 -11.79
N GLY A 24 8.40 -11.66 -12.15
CA GLY A 24 7.04 -11.11 -12.15
C GLY A 24 6.60 -10.63 -10.76
N PRO A 25 5.60 -9.74 -10.69
CA PRO A 25 5.06 -9.28 -9.41
C PRO A 25 4.47 -10.45 -8.63
N GLY A 26 4.66 -10.43 -7.30
CA GLY A 26 3.97 -11.32 -6.38
C GLY A 26 2.58 -10.79 -6.01
N GLY A 27 1.72 -11.67 -5.48
CA GLY A 27 0.38 -11.30 -5.02
C GLY A 27 -0.75 -11.86 -5.89
N PRO A 28 -2.01 -11.46 -5.64
CA PRO A 28 -3.13 -11.89 -6.45
C PRO A 28 -3.04 -11.40 -7.90
N ASP A 29 -3.58 -12.19 -8.81
CA ASP A 29 -3.70 -11.83 -10.23
C ASP A 29 -5.18 -11.96 -10.65
N PRO A 30 -5.85 -10.86 -11.02
CA PRO A 30 -5.36 -9.48 -10.97
C PRO A 30 -5.19 -8.95 -9.54
N MET A 31 -4.26 -8.01 -9.34
CA MET A 31 -4.05 -7.35 -8.04
C MET A 31 -5.27 -6.56 -7.59
N LEU A 32 -5.91 -5.85 -8.52
CA LEU A 32 -7.19 -5.17 -8.30
C LEU A 32 -8.33 -6.15 -8.47
N GLN A 33 -8.92 -6.63 -7.38
CA GLN A 33 -10.08 -7.51 -7.43
C GLN A 33 -11.36 -6.72 -7.78
N PRO A 34 -12.31 -7.33 -8.49
CA PRO A 34 -13.58 -6.67 -8.84
C PRO A 34 -14.35 -6.23 -7.59
N ALA A 35 -14.71 -4.95 -7.53
CA ALA A 35 -15.51 -4.37 -6.45
C ALA A 35 -16.25 -3.12 -6.94
N ARG A 36 -17.16 -2.61 -6.11
CA ARG A 36 -17.82 -1.31 -6.32
C ARG A 36 -17.08 -0.18 -5.60
N HIS A 37 -16.52 -0.51 -4.44
CA HIS A 37 -15.80 0.45 -3.61
C HIS A 37 -14.38 -0.05 -3.37
N TYR A 38 -13.44 0.85 -3.51
CA TYR A 38 -12.02 0.57 -3.33
C TYR A 38 -11.46 1.45 -2.21
N TYR A 39 -10.91 0.80 -1.20
CA TYR A 39 -10.27 1.47 -0.08
C TYR A 39 -8.80 1.05 -0.03
N MET A 40 -7.92 1.97 -0.38
CA MET A 40 -6.50 1.67 -0.49
C MET A 40 -5.68 2.55 0.43
N VAL A 41 -4.72 1.95 1.10
CA VAL A 41 -3.78 2.68 1.93
C VAL A 41 -2.37 2.18 1.69
N GLY A 42 -1.45 3.11 1.61
CA GLY A 42 -0.05 2.79 1.43
C GLY A 42 0.92 3.88 1.83
N ASP A 43 2.17 3.56 1.68
CA ASP A 43 3.28 4.49 1.76
C ASP A 43 4.03 4.60 0.43
N LEU A 44 5.17 5.30 0.41
CA LEU A 44 5.98 5.47 -0.79
C LEU A 44 6.39 4.13 -1.44
N THR A 45 6.55 3.05 -0.66
CA THR A 45 6.96 1.73 -1.18
C THR A 45 5.85 1.02 -1.93
N SER A 46 4.60 1.32 -1.62
CA SER A 46 3.40 0.76 -2.24
C SER A 46 2.77 1.68 -3.30
N LEU A 47 3.22 2.92 -3.39
CA LEU A 47 2.71 3.91 -4.36
C LEU A 47 2.73 3.41 -5.81
N PRO A 48 3.77 2.73 -6.32
CA PRO A 48 3.75 2.20 -7.69
C PRO A 48 2.63 1.17 -7.92
N ALA A 49 2.36 0.31 -6.95
CA ALA A 49 1.28 -0.67 -7.05
C ALA A 49 -0.11 0.00 -7.02
N ILE A 50 -0.30 0.98 -6.14
CA ILE A 50 -1.56 1.76 -6.07
C ILE A 50 -1.77 2.54 -7.37
N SER A 51 -0.73 3.16 -7.93
CA SER A 51 -0.81 3.87 -9.20
C SER A 51 -1.22 2.95 -10.35
N ALA A 52 -0.59 1.78 -10.46
CA ALA A 52 -0.95 0.80 -11.49
C ALA A 52 -2.39 0.27 -11.34
N MET A 53 -2.87 0.06 -10.10
CA MET A 53 -4.26 -0.31 -9.86
C MET A 53 -5.23 0.83 -10.21
N ALA A 54 -4.85 2.07 -9.92
CA ALA A 54 -5.66 3.24 -10.25
C ALA A 54 -5.92 3.38 -11.76
N GLU A 55 -4.92 3.09 -12.58
CA GLU A 55 -5.01 3.14 -14.05
C GLU A 55 -6.03 2.14 -14.63
N VAL A 56 -6.30 1.04 -13.92
CA VAL A 56 -7.23 -0.01 -14.36
C VAL A 56 -8.55 -0.04 -13.58
N MET A 57 -8.78 0.92 -12.70
CA MET A 57 -10.04 1.05 -11.97
C MET A 57 -11.20 1.31 -12.94
N PRO A 58 -12.37 0.68 -12.73
CA PRO A 58 -13.58 1.03 -13.46
C PRO A 58 -13.93 2.52 -13.29
N ALA A 59 -14.43 3.16 -14.35
CA ALA A 59 -14.78 4.58 -14.32
C ALA A 59 -15.87 4.92 -13.27
N GLU A 60 -16.75 3.95 -12.97
CA GLU A 60 -17.78 4.03 -11.94
C GLU A 60 -17.30 3.68 -10.52
N ALA A 61 -16.03 3.33 -10.35
CA ALA A 61 -15.46 3.00 -9.05
C ALA A 61 -15.65 4.15 -8.04
N ARG A 62 -15.88 3.79 -6.80
CA ARG A 62 -16.00 4.71 -5.67
C ARG A 62 -15.02 4.30 -4.60
N GLY A 63 -14.69 5.22 -3.70
CA GLY A 63 -13.88 4.87 -2.57
C GLY A 63 -12.89 5.94 -2.13
N HIS A 64 -11.83 5.48 -1.47
CA HIS A 64 -10.85 6.38 -0.91
C HIS A 64 -9.45 5.76 -0.95
N ILE A 65 -8.47 6.57 -1.35
CA ILE A 65 -7.05 6.24 -1.30
C ILE A 65 -6.37 7.19 -0.31
N ALA A 66 -5.58 6.66 0.61
CA ALA A 66 -4.76 7.44 1.53
C ALA A 66 -3.31 7.00 1.45
N LEU A 67 -2.40 7.95 1.28
CA LEU A 67 -0.98 7.70 1.06
C LEU A 67 -0.11 8.50 2.02
N LEU A 68 0.85 7.84 2.66
CA LEU A 68 1.87 8.45 3.50
C LEU A 68 3.18 8.57 2.71
N VAL A 69 3.69 9.79 2.59
CA VAL A 69 4.98 10.06 1.95
C VAL A 69 5.88 10.89 2.85
N PRO A 70 7.22 10.71 2.77
CA PRO A 70 8.14 11.40 3.65
C PRO A 70 8.24 12.91 3.38
N HIS A 71 8.09 13.35 2.13
CA HIS A 71 8.27 14.74 1.74
C HIS A 71 7.13 15.25 0.87
N GLN A 72 6.92 16.57 0.88
CA GLN A 72 5.90 17.21 0.04
C GLN A 72 6.18 17.02 -1.46
N GLU A 73 7.43 16.90 -1.84
CA GLU A 73 7.90 16.67 -3.22
C GLU A 73 7.54 15.26 -3.73
N ASP A 74 7.21 14.32 -2.83
CA ASP A 74 6.78 12.97 -3.20
C ASP A 74 5.28 12.91 -3.54
N VAL A 75 4.54 13.98 -3.26
CA VAL A 75 3.12 14.09 -3.62
C VAL A 75 3.01 14.26 -5.13
N GLN A 76 2.21 13.42 -5.76
CA GLN A 76 2.01 13.43 -7.20
C GLN A 76 0.54 13.28 -7.56
N ASP A 77 0.19 13.71 -8.78
CA ASP A 77 -1.16 13.54 -9.30
C ASP A 77 -1.36 12.07 -9.74
N LEU A 78 -2.44 11.46 -9.26
CA LEU A 78 -2.88 10.15 -9.72
C LEU A 78 -4.16 10.30 -10.55
N SER A 79 -4.21 9.63 -11.70
CA SER A 79 -5.42 9.57 -12.51
C SER A 79 -6.41 8.62 -11.84
N LEU A 80 -7.51 9.16 -11.32
CA LEU A 80 -8.51 8.41 -10.56
C LEU A 80 -9.91 8.61 -11.16
N PRO A 81 -10.81 7.61 -11.03
CA PRO A 81 -12.23 7.80 -11.29
C PRO A 81 -12.82 8.92 -10.41
N GLU A 82 -13.82 9.64 -10.93
CA GLU A 82 -14.45 10.78 -10.23
C GLU A 82 -14.99 10.41 -8.84
N GLY A 83 -15.41 9.16 -8.66
CA GLY A 83 -15.95 8.65 -7.39
C GLY A 83 -14.90 8.23 -6.36
N VAL A 84 -13.60 8.31 -6.69
CA VAL A 84 -12.50 7.90 -5.82
C VAL A 84 -11.73 9.12 -5.32
N SER A 85 -11.77 9.34 -4.03
CA SER A 85 -11.03 10.46 -3.40
C SER A 85 -9.61 10.03 -3.02
N LEU A 86 -8.68 10.98 -3.06
CA LEU A 86 -7.27 10.78 -2.68
C LEU A 86 -6.88 11.74 -1.56
N ARG A 87 -6.20 11.22 -0.55
CA ARG A 87 -5.61 12.05 0.50
C ARG A 87 -4.16 11.69 0.75
N TRP A 88 -3.31 12.69 0.73
CA TRP A 88 -1.91 12.59 1.08
C TRP A 88 -1.66 12.97 2.53
N PHE A 89 -0.78 12.22 3.16
CA PHE A 89 -0.19 12.52 4.45
C PHE A 89 1.31 12.67 4.26
N VAL A 90 1.88 13.74 4.81
CA VAL A 90 3.32 13.97 4.76
C VAL A 90 3.88 13.81 6.15
N GLY A 91 4.82 12.91 6.31
CA GLY A 91 5.44 12.60 7.59
C GLY A 91 6.43 11.44 7.49
N THR A 92 7.19 11.25 8.55
CA THR A 92 8.14 10.13 8.61
C THR A 92 7.40 8.78 8.62
N PRO A 93 8.04 7.71 8.14
CA PRO A 93 7.40 6.40 8.01
C PRO A 93 6.82 5.79 9.30
N ASP A 94 7.31 6.22 10.45
CA ASP A 94 6.81 5.83 11.77
C ASP A 94 5.61 6.66 12.24
N GLN A 95 5.30 7.76 11.55
CA GLN A 95 4.15 8.63 11.85
C GLN A 95 2.86 8.17 11.17
N THR A 96 2.52 6.89 11.31
CA THR A 96 1.34 6.28 10.66
C THR A 96 0.01 6.64 11.33
N GLY A 97 0.04 7.07 12.60
CA GLY A 97 -1.13 7.32 13.42
C GLY A 97 -2.21 8.22 12.78
N PRO A 98 -1.86 9.41 12.27
CA PRO A 98 -2.84 10.32 11.67
C PRO A 98 -3.57 9.72 10.45
N LEU A 99 -2.86 8.92 9.62
CA LEU A 99 -3.46 8.24 8.48
C LEU A 99 -4.38 7.11 8.96
N VAL A 100 -3.93 6.30 9.92
CA VAL A 100 -4.74 5.21 10.49
C VAL A 100 -6.02 5.76 11.12
N GLU A 101 -5.93 6.82 11.92
CA GLU A 101 -7.09 7.49 12.51
C GLU A 101 -8.04 8.01 11.43
N HIS A 102 -7.52 8.72 10.43
CA HIS A 102 -8.34 9.21 9.33
C HIS A 102 -9.08 8.07 8.64
N PHE A 103 -8.38 6.99 8.28
CA PHE A 103 -9.00 5.87 7.57
C PHE A 103 -10.06 5.16 8.40
N THR A 104 -9.78 4.89 9.68
CA THR A 104 -10.72 4.18 10.56
C THR A 104 -11.98 4.97 10.92
N THR A 105 -11.98 6.28 10.70
CA THR A 105 -13.15 7.16 10.92
C THR A 105 -13.97 7.43 9.65
N LEU A 106 -13.50 6.95 8.48
CA LEU A 106 -14.27 7.10 7.24
C LEU A 106 -15.56 6.27 7.27
N PRO A 107 -16.66 6.81 6.73
CA PRO A 107 -17.85 6.01 6.47
C PRO A 107 -17.56 5.06 5.30
N MET A 108 -17.38 3.78 5.60
CA MET A 108 -17.03 2.77 4.59
C MET A 108 -18.18 1.77 4.39
N ALA A 109 -18.47 1.43 3.13
CA ALA A 109 -19.29 0.29 2.82
C ALA A 109 -18.46 -0.98 3.00
N ALA A 110 -18.92 -1.94 3.79
CA ALA A 110 -18.26 -3.25 3.91
C ALA A 110 -18.60 -4.15 2.72
N GLU A 111 -19.90 -4.21 2.37
CA GLU A 111 -20.39 -5.03 1.27
C GLU A 111 -19.97 -4.47 -0.11
N GLY A 112 -19.45 -5.33 -0.97
CA GLY A 112 -19.02 -4.98 -2.33
C GLY A 112 -17.77 -4.11 -2.38
N SER A 113 -16.97 -4.12 -1.31
CA SER A 113 -15.73 -3.36 -1.20
C SER A 113 -14.50 -4.26 -1.31
N TYR A 114 -13.43 -3.69 -1.82
CA TYR A 114 -12.10 -4.26 -1.81
C TYR A 114 -11.15 -3.34 -1.02
N PHE A 115 -10.46 -3.93 -0.06
CA PHE A 115 -9.51 -3.25 0.81
C PHE A 115 -8.10 -3.68 0.45
N TRP A 116 -7.25 -2.72 0.13
CA TRP A 116 -5.87 -2.99 -0.22
C TRP A 116 -4.91 -2.15 0.64
N PHE A 117 -4.07 -2.81 1.43
CA PHE A 117 -3.12 -2.16 2.31
C PHE A 117 -1.72 -2.72 2.08
N GLY A 118 -0.77 -1.85 1.77
CA GLY A 118 0.64 -2.20 1.59
C GLY A 118 1.55 -1.12 2.14
N GLY A 119 2.70 -1.49 2.69
CA GLY A 119 3.68 -0.56 3.22
C GLY A 119 4.20 -0.94 4.59
N GLU A 120 4.46 0.05 5.43
CA GLU A 120 5.00 -0.12 6.78
C GLU A 120 4.04 -0.93 7.69
N GLU A 121 4.60 -1.78 8.55
CA GLU A 121 3.82 -2.68 9.43
C GLU A 121 2.85 -1.93 10.35
N GLY A 122 3.30 -0.83 10.96
CA GLY A 122 2.47 0.01 11.84
C GLY A 122 1.31 0.70 11.12
N LEU A 123 1.36 0.78 9.79
CA LEU A 123 0.26 1.22 8.94
C LEU A 123 -0.71 0.07 8.63
N VAL A 124 -0.17 -1.04 8.13
CA VAL A 124 -0.97 -2.15 7.57
C VAL A 124 -1.72 -2.94 8.64
N VAL A 125 -1.05 -3.27 9.75
CA VAL A 125 -1.62 -4.17 10.78
C VAL A 125 -2.86 -3.57 11.48
N PRO A 126 -2.85 -2.30 11.93
CA PRO A 126 -4.05 -1.68 12.51
C PRO A 126 -5.24 -1.62 11.55
N LEU A 127 -4.99 -1.29 10.27
CA LEU A 127 -6.03 -1.20 9.24
C LEU A 127 -6.62 -2.57 8.93
N ARG A 128 -5.78 -3.61 8.76
CA ARG A 128 -6.24 -4.98 8.60
C ARG A 128 -7.12 -5.42 9.77
N ARG A 129 -6.70 -5.12 11.00
CA ARG A 129 -7.48 -5.44 12.20
C ARG A 129 -8.83 -4.72 12.20
N HIS A 130 -8.85 -3.45 11.81
CA HIS A 130 -10.07 -2.66 11.73
C HIS A 130 -11.06 -3.28 10.73
N VAL A 131 -10.67 -3.50 9.48
CA VAL A 131 -11.60 -4.04 8.47
C VAL A 131 -12.03 -5.47 8.76
N ARG A 132 -11.16 -6.30 9.34
CA ARG A 132 -11.48 -7.71 9.65
C ARG A 132 -12.34 -7.87 10.91
N ARG A 133 -12.17 -7.02 11.92
CA ARG A 133 -12.82 -7.18 13.23
C ARG A 133 -13.93 -6.17 13.49
N ALA A 134 -13.78 -4.91 13.07
CA ALA A 134 -14.79 -3.89 13.30
C ALA A 134 -15.83 -3.83 12.17
N LEU A 135 -15.40 -4.06 10.91
CA LEU A 135 -16.30 -4.05 9.75
C LEU A 135 -16.69 -5.47 9.29
N GLU A 136 -16.11 -6.52 9.88
CA GLU A 136 -16.39 -7.93 9.60
C GLU A 136 -16.24 -8.31 8.11
N VAL A 137 -15.35 -7.61 7.38
CA VAL A 137 -15.11 -7.85 5.95
C VAL A 137 -14.51 -9.24 5.71
N ASP A 138 -14.98 -9.95 4.69
CA ASP A 138 -14.45 -11.26 4.33
C ASP A 138 -12.98 -11.19 3.91
N ARG A 139 -12.21 -12.25 4.21
CA ARG A 139 -10.77 -12.30 3.91
C ARG A 139 -10.47 -12.15 2.42
N SER A 140 -11.32 -12.66 1.57
CA SER A 140 -11.15 -12.58 0.11
C SER A 140 -11.24 -11.15 -0.44
N GLN A 141 -11.84 -10.24 0.34
CA GLN A 141 -11.98 -8.83 -0.02
C GLN A 141 -10.85 -7.94 0.57
N VAL A 142 -9.87 -8.55 1.24
CA VAL A 142 -8.81 -7.81 1.94
C VAL A 142 -7.43 -8.31 1.50
N TYR A 143 -6.68 -7.46 0.81
CA TYR A 143 -5.24 -7.60 0.66
C TYR A 143 -4.56 -6.67 1.66
N ALA A 144 -3.82 -7.21 2.61
CA ALA A 144 -3.17 -6.44 3.66
C ALA A 144 -1.82 -7.06 4.01
N VAL A 145 -0.78 -6.60 3.33
CA VAL A 145 0.58 -7.16 3.42
C VAL A 145 1.55 -6.07 3.85
N PRO A 146 2.14 -6.17 5.04
CA PRO A 146 3.23 -5.29 5.42
C PRO A 146 4.46 -5.63 4.59
N TYR A 147 5.04 -4.62 3.94
CA TYR A 147 6.21 -4.77 3.08
C TYR A 147 7.50 -4.65 3.88
N TRP A 148 7.49 -3.81 4.91
CA TRP A 148 8.66 -3.51 5.72
C TRP A 148 8.28 -3.03 7.12
N ARG A 149 9.27 -2.94 7.99
CA ARG A 149 9.14 -2.40 9.34
C ARG A 149 10.27 -1.44 9.65
N SER A 150 9.94 -0.28 10.17
CA SER A 150 10.92 0.72 10.57
C SER A 150 11.93 0.14 11.56
N GLY A 151 13.23 0.39 11.31
CA GLY A 151 14.33 -0.11 12.14
C GLY A 151 14.71 -1.58 11.92
N LYS A 152 14.10 -2.30 10.96
CA LYS A 152 14.51 -3.65 10.57
C LYS A 152 15.02 -3.68 9.14
N ASP A 153 16.05 -4.49 8.89
CA ASP A 153 16.42 -4.87 7.52
C ASP A 153 15.47 -5.93 6.95
N GLU A 154 15.56 -6.17 5.65
CA GLU A 154 14.66 -7.08 4.95
C GLU A 154 14.76 -8.52 5.45
N ASP A 155 15.97 -9.02 5.71
CA ASP A 155 16.20 -10.40 6.15
C ASP A 155 15.62 -10.65 7.55
N ALA A 156 15.86 -9.73 8.49
CA ALA A 156 15.30 -9.79 9.83
C ALA A 156 13.77 -9.64 9.82
N TYR A 157 13.23 -8.80 8.95
CA TYR A 157 11.80 -8.62 8.84
C TYR A 157 11.10 -9.79 8.16
N HIS A 158 11.73 -10.41 7.17
CA HIS A 158 11.15 -11.55 6.46
C HIS A 158 10.82 -12.72 7.40
N GLN A 159 11.66 -12.97 8.39
CA GLN A 159 11.42 -14.02 9.40
C GLN A 159 10.23 -13.69 10.31
N ASP A 160 10.07 -12.43 10.70
CA ASP A 160 8.98 -11.98 11.57
C ASP A 160 7.64 -11.83 10.84
N ARG A 161 7.67 -11.48 9.56
CA ARG A 161 6.47 -11.19 8.76
C ARG A 161 5.47 -12.35 8.73
N HIS A 162 5.92 -13.59 8.73
CA HIS A 162 5.04 -14.76 8.76
C HIS A 162 4.19 -14.78 10.02
N VAL A 163 4.74 -14.44 11.18
CA VAL A 163 4.01 -14.36 12.45
C VAL A 163 2.97 -13.25 12.42
N VAL A 164 3.31 -12.11 11.81
CA VAL A 164 2.42 -10.94 11.68
C VAL A 164 1.28 -11.20 10.69
N MET A 165 1.52 -12.01 9.66
CA MET A 165 0.49 -12.35 8.66
C MET A 165 -0.57 -13.31 9.21
N ASP A 166 -0.22 -14.15 10.18
CA ASP A 166 -1.11 -15.16 10.76
C ASP A 166 -1.91 -14.64 11.97
N SER A 167 -1.64 -13.43 12.45
CA SER A 167 -2.33 -12.77 13.57
C SER A 167 -3.51 -11.89 13.11
#